data_0748ca53298982c7f4229241095a3c74
#
_entry.id   0748ca53298982c7f4229241095a3c74
#
_cell.length_a   1.000
_cell.length_b   1.000
_cell.length_c   1.000
_cell.angle_alpha   90.00
_cell.angle_beta   90.00
_cell.angle_gamma   90.00
#
_symmetry.space_group_name_H-M   'P 1'
#
loop_
_entity.id
_entity.type
_entity.pdbx_description
1 polymer ?
#
loop_
_entity_poly.entity_id
_entity_poly.type
_entity_poly.pdbx_seq_one_letter_code
_entity_poly.pdbx_strand_id
1 'polypeptide(L)'
;MADGTRHWQRLLLTGAAGEIGSVLRPALAGTATAIRLQDLRPVAGLAPQEEAMQGDLAEPGIAEAAMAGVDCVIHLAGIPREAGGDPDAIFRANVLGTHLMFSAARAAGVKRFIFASSNHTIGFHPAGRPVGTEERPRPSGFYGASKVYGETLGRLHADKFGMEVACLRIGAFRTKPGNARELGGWISHRDMAQLARRCVEASDFHFLVIYGVSANRRALWGGDAAARAAVGYVPEDDAEVFATEIEGIAPPPGSVAARFHGGGVCEAGFSGDPDRIR
;
A
#
# COMPACT_ATOMS: atom_id res chain seq x y z
N MET A 1 4.29 -18.43 27.56
CA MET A 1 4.45 -18.63 26.09
C MET A 1 5.02 -17.35 25.58
N ALA A 2 6.19 -17.36 24.92
CA ALA A 2 6.75 -16.17 24.32
C ALA A 2 5.72 -15.62 23.32
N ASP A 3 5.34 -14.37 23.51
CA ASP A 3 4.51 -13.65 22.56
C ASP A 3 5.21 -13.76 21.21
N GLY A 4 4.57 -14.38 20.19
CA GLY A 4 5.16 -14.75 18.92
C GLY A 4 5.48 -13.56 18.01
N THR A 5 5.75 -12.40 18.62
CA THR A 5 6.09 -11.15 17.95
C THR A 5 7.49 -11.23 17.36
N ARG A 6 7.59 -11.11 16.02
CA ARG A 6 8.87 -11.18 15.32
C ARG A 6 9.63 -9.87 15.46
N HIS A 7 10.93 -9.93 15.75
CA HIS A 7 11.86 -8.82 15.76
C HIS A 7 12.95 -9.04 14.72
N TRP A 8 13.32 -7.98 13.97
CA TRP A 8 14.24 -8.07 12.85
C TRP A 8 15.60 -7.48 13.19
N GLN A 9 16.66 -7.92 12.51
CA GLN A 9 17.96 -7.27 12.65
C GLN A 9 17.98 -5.93 11.91
N ARG A 10 17.49 -5.91 10.64
CA ARG A 10 17.35 -4.67 9.88
C ARG A 10 16.07 -4.63 9.08
N LEU A 11 15.28 -3.56 9.28
CA LEU A 11 14.10 -3.23 8.50
C LEU A 11 14.43 -2.11 7.52
N LEU A 12 14.02 -2.24 6.27
CA LEU A 12 14.05 -1.18 5.26
C LEU A 12 12.68 -0.57 5.09
N LEU A 13 12.57 0.74 5.25
CA LEU A 13 11.39 1.54 4.90
C LEU A 13 11.74 2.41 3.70
N THR A 14 11.19 2.13 2.51
CA THR A 14 11.36 2.99 1.34
C THR A 14 10.20 3.99 1.23
N GLY A 15 10.43 5.15 0.61
CA GLY A 15 9.46 6.24 0.60
C GLY A 15 9.30 6.87 2.00
N ALA A 16 10.37 6.84 2.79
CA ALA A 16 10.35 7.21 4.21
C ALA A 16 10.05 8.69 4.46
N ALA A 17 10.34 9.59 3.51
CA ALA A 17 10.00 11.00 3.57
C ALA A 17 8.60 11.31 3.01
N GLY A 18 7.83 10.30 2.60
CA GLY A 18 6.44 10.44 2.13
C GLY A 18 5.42 10.58 3.27
N GLU A 19 4.16 10.84 2.92
CA GLU A 19 3.07 10.99 3.89
C GLU A 19 2.90 9.74 4.77
N ILE A 20 2.83 8.55 4.17
CA ILE A 20 2.72 7.29 4.92
C ILE A 20 4.02 7.01 5.67
N GLY A 21 5.18 7.15 5.01
CA GLY A 21 6.48 6.88 5.62
C GLY A 21 6.72 7.67 6.91
N SER A 22 6.35 8.95 6.92
CA SER A 22 6.50 9.82 8.09
C SER A 22 5.64 9.36 9.28
N VAL A 23 4.46 8.80 9.03
CA VAL A 23 3.57 8.24 10.08
C VAL A 23 4.06 6.87 10.54
N LEU A 24 4.57 6.03 9.63
CA LEU A 24 5.04 4.69 9.99
C LEU A 24 6.36 4.71 10.78
N ARG A 25 7.26 5.64 10.47
CA ARG A 25 8.58 5.72 11.09
C ARG A 25 8.56 5.62 12.61
N PRO A 26 7.82 6.46 13.38
CA PRO A 26 7.73 6.31 14.83
C PRO A 26 7.02 5.03 15.26
N ALA A 27 6.04 4.55 14.51
CA ALA A 27 5.29 3.34 14.82
C ALA A 27 6.12 2.05 14.68
N LEU A 28 7.19 2.08 13.89
CA LEU A 28 8.09 0.95 13.67
C LEU A 28 9.23 0.87 14.71
N ALA A 29 9.33 1.84 15.61
CA ALA A 29 10.32 1.81 16.68
C ALA A 29 10.19 0.52 17.50
N GLY A 30 11.34 -0.14 17.74
CA GLY A 30 11.40 -1.40 18.48
C GLY A 30 11.01 -2.66 17.70
N THR A 31 10.66 -2.57 16.42
CA THR A 31 10.40 -3.76 15.58
C THR A 31 11.67 -4.36 14.97
N ALA A 32 12.75 -3.59 14.94
CA ALA A 32 14.05 -4.01 14.44
C ALA A 32 15.19 -3.37 15.25
N THR A 33 16.36 -4.01 15.21
CA THR A 33 17.59 -3.46 15.81
C THR A 33 18.07 -2.22 15.05
N ALA A 34 17.93 -2.21 13.73
CA ALA A 34 18.22 -1.06 12.88
C ALA A 34 17.10 -0.85 11.85
N ILE A 35 16.81 0.41 11.53
CA ILE A 35 15.83 0.79 10.50
C ILE A 35 16.55 1.64 9.45
N ARG A 36 16.59 1.16 8.21
CA ARG A 36 17.06 1.94 7.06
C ARG A 36 15.89 2.69 6.44
N LEU A 37 16.04 4.00 6.34
CA LEU A 37 15.07 4.93 5.77
C LEU A 37 15.55 5.37 4.39
N GLN A 38 14.90 4.90 3.33
CA GLN A 38 15.26 5.21 1.96
C GLN A 38 14.21 6.14 1.32
N ASP A 39 14.66 7.19 0.63
CA ASP A 39 13.80 8.09 -0.17
C ASP A 39 14.62 8.79 -1.25
N LEU A 40 13.96 9.38 -2.24
CA LEU A 40 14.57 10.33 -3.18
C LEU A 40 14.99 11.63 -2.47
N ARG A 41 14.25 12.02 -1.44
CA ARG A 41 14.48 13.22 -0.64
C ARG A 41 15.29 12.87 0.62
N PRO A 42 16.06 13.82 1.15
CA PRO A 42 16.73 13.63 2.43
C PRO A 42 15.74 13.33 3.56
N VAL A 43 16.09 12.37 4.41
CA VAL A 43 15.36 12.07 5.65
C VAL A 43 16.13 12.67 6.82
N ALA A 44 15.54 13.64 7.50
CA ALA A 44 16.15 14.34 8.64
C ALA A 44 15.70 13.79 10.00
N GLY A 45 16.36 14.22 11.07
CA GLY A 45 15.97 13.93 12.45
C GLY A 45 16.01 12.44 12.77
N LEU A 46 17.10 11.76 12.44
CA LEU A 46 17.25 10.31 12.63
C LEU A 46 17.29 9.96 14.13
N ALA A 47 16.54 8.92 14.50
CA ALA A 47 16.67 8.28 15.81
C ALA A 47 17.95 7.43 15.88
N PRO A 48 18.45 7.07 17.08
CA PRO A 48 19.72 6.33 17.21
C PRO A 48 19.78 5.00 16.43
N GLN A 49 18.64 4.33 16.23
CA GLN A 49 18.56 3.07 15.47
C GLN A 49 18.29 3.26 13.98
N GLU A 50 18.20 4.51 13.50
CA GLU A 50 17.86 4.82 12.12
C GLU A 50 19.09 5.23 11.31
N GLU A 51 19.14 4.80 10.08
CA GLU A 51 20.10 5.22 9.06
C GLU A 51 19.36 5.70 7.80
N ALA A 52 19.79 6.82 7.22
CA ALA A 52 19.19 7.34 6.01
C ALA A 52 19.99 6.92 4.77
N MET A 53 19.27 6.60 3.69
CA MET A 53 19.84 6.35 2.38
C MET A 53 19.03 7.14 1.34
N GLN A 54 19.71 8.02 0.60
CA GLN A 54 19.08 8.77 -0.48
C GLN A 54 19.41 8.15 -1.84
N GLY A 55 18.43 8.07 -2.75
CA GLY A 55 18.65 7.60 -4.11
C GLY A 55 17.36 7.23 -4.83
N ASP A 56 17.41 7.17 -6.17
CA ASP A 56 16.32 6.65 -7.00
C ASP A 56 16.46 5.12 -7.10
N LEU A 57 15.45 4.38 -6.63
CA LEU A 57 15.43 2.92 -6.67
C LEU A 57 15.40 2.34 -8.08
N ALA A 58 15.11 3.16 -9.10
CA ALA A 58 15.19 2.77 -10.50
C ALA A 58 16.58 3.02 -11.12
N GLU A 59 17.54 3.58 -10.35
CA GLU A 59 18.93 3.70 -10.79
C GLU A 59 19.74 2.43 -10.48
N PRO A 60 20.68 2.06 -11.34
CA PRO A 60 21.52 0.87 -11.14
C PRO A 60 22.27 0.87 -9.80
N GLY A 61 22.20 -0.26 -9.09
CA GLY A 61 22.90 -0.46 -7.83
C GLY A 61 22.24 0.13 -6.58
N ILE A 62 21.25 1.02 -6.72
CA ILE A 62 20.60 1.66 -5.56
C ILE A 62 19.70 0.66 -4.81
N ALA A 63 18.92 -0.17 -5.53
CA ALA A 63 18.07 -1.18 -4.90
C ALA A 63 18.90 -2.23 -4.16
N GLU A 64 20.02 -2.68 -4.73
CA GLU A 64 20.96 -3.63 -4.12
C GLU A 64 21.62 -3.02 -2.87
N ALA A 65 22.07 -1.77 -2.94
CA ALA A 65 22.66 -1.08 -1.79
C ALA A 65 21.61 -0.90 -0.66
N ALA A 66 20.35 -0.59 -1.01
CA ALA A 66 19.28 -0.47 -0.04
C ALA A 66 19.00 -1.80 0.70
N MET A 67 19.17 -2.95 0.03
CA MET A 67 18.92 -4.28 0.58
C MET A 67 20.07 -4.86 1.39
N ALA A 68 21.23 -4.21 1.47
CA ALA A 68 22.39 -4.77 2.18
C ALA A 68 22.09 -5.03 3.67
N GLY A 69 22.07 -6.32 4.06
CA GLY A 69 21.81 -6.78 5.43
C GLY A 69 20.36 -6.59 5.91
N VAL A 70 19.41 -6.42 5.00
CA VAL A 70 17.98 -6.26 5.31
C VAL A 70 17.29 -7.61 5.41
N ASP A 71 16.43 -7.77 6.42
CA ASP A 71 15.62 -8.97 6.65
C ASP A 71 14.14 -8.74 6.30
N CYS A 72 13.64 -7.52 6.53
CA CYS A 72 12.26 -7.12 6.32
C CYS A 72 12.18 -5.80 5.57
N VAL A 73 11.24 -5.69 4.65
CA VAL A 73 11.03 -4.49 3.81
C VAL A 73 9.59 -4.00 3.94
N ILE A 74 9.43 -2.69 4.08
CA ILE A 74 8.18 -1.98 3.78
C ILE A 74 8.45 -1.08 2.58
N HIS A 75 7.87 -1.42 1.44
CA HIS A 75 8.08 -0.71 0.18
C HIS A 75 6.92 0.25 -0.11
N LEU A 76 7.10 1.53 0.25
CA LEU A 76 6.15 2.62 -0.03
C LEU A 76 6.58 3.48 -1.20
N ALA A 77 7.87 3.44 -1.59
CA ALA A 77 8.40 4.29 -2.65
C ALA A 77 7.65 4.10 -3.96
N GLY A 78 7.40 5.21 -4.64
CA GLY A 78 6.67 5.26 -5.89
C GLY A 78 5.85 6.54 -6.02
N ILE A 79 5.32 6.79 -7.20
CA ILE A 79 4.37 7.86 -7.46
C ILE A 79 3.01 7.42 -6.91
N PRO A 80 2.40 8.18 -5.95
CA PRO A 80 1.29 7.67 -5.13
C PRO A 80 -0.10 7.78 -5.77
N ARG A 81 -0.20 8.32 -6.97
CA ARG A 81 -1.49 8.56 -7.66
C ARG A 81 -1.25 8.78 -9.15
N GLU A 82 -2.33 8.90 -9.92
CA GLU A 82 -2.34 9.29 -11.34
C GLU A 82 -1.88 10.77 -11.53
N ALA A 83 -0.94 11.23 -10.71
CA ALA A 83 -0.54 12.61 -10.59
C ALA A 83 0.07 13.14 -11.89
N GLY A 84 -0.64 14.04 -12.55
CA GLY A 84 -0.12 14.80 -13.70
C GLY A 84 -0.01 14.04 -15.01
N GLY A 85 -0.43 12.77 -15.06
CA GLY A 85 -0.63 12.07 -16.33
C GLY A 85 0.64 11.66 -17.08
N ASP A 86 1.78 11.51 -16.41
CA ASP A 86 2.98 10.95 -17.03
C ASP A 86 3.09 9.43 -16.77
N PRO A 87 2.58 8.57 -17.69
CA PRO A 87 2.66 7.13 -17.56
C PRO A 87 4.10 6.60 -17.50
N ASP A 88 5.05 7.26 -18.15
CA ASP A 88 6.45 6.81 -18.18
C ASP A 88 7.11 7.00 -16.81
N ALA A 89 6.81 8.12 -16.14
CA ALA A 89 7.27 8.32 -14.75
C ALA A 89 6.67 7.28 -13.81
N ILE A 90 5.37 6.95 -13.94
CA ILE A 90 4.73 5.88 -13.16
C ILE A 90 5.38 4.53 -13.48
N PHE A 91 5.62 4.22 -14.76
CA PHE A 91 6.27 2.98 -15.15
C PHE A 91 7.67 2.88 -14.53
N ARG A 92 8.49 3.93 -14.67
CA ARG A 92 9.85 3.94 -14.12
C ARG A 92 9.85 3.76 -12.59
N ALA A 93 9.10 4.59 -11.87
CA ALA A 93 9.11 4.55 -10.41
C ALA A 93 8.41 3.31 -9.83
N ASN A 94 7.20 3.00 -10.33
CA ASN A 94 6.35 2.00 -9.69
C ASN A 94 6.54 0.59 -10.27
N VAL A 95 6.85 0.46 -11.56
CA VAL A 95 7.03 -0.86 -12.18
C VAL A 95 8.49 -1.27 -12.13
N LEU A 96 9.39 -0.48 -12.74
CA LEU A 96 10.82 -0.80 -12.76
C LEU A 96 11.42 -0.76 -11.34
N GLY A 97 11.15 0.30 -10.57
CA GLY A 97 11.63 0.41 -9.18
C GLY A 97 11.17 -0.77 -8.32
N THR A 98 9.88 -1.15 -8.37
CA THR A 98 9.36 -2.31 -7.64
C THR A 98 10.00 -3.61 -8.11
N HIS A 99 10.22 -3.78 -9.44
CA HIS A 99 10.90 -4.95 -9.98
C HIS A 99 12.32 -5.10 -9.42
N LEU A 100 13.08 -4.02 -9.44
CA LEU A 100 14.47 -4.01 -8.93
C LEU A 100 14.48 -4.30 -7.42
N MET A 101 13.54 -3.73 -6.66
CA MET A 101 13.42 -3.95 -5.22
C MET A 101 13.14 -5.42 -4.88
N PHE A 102 12.20 -6.09 -5.54
CA PHE A 102 11.95 -7.52 -5.34
C PHE A 102 13.14 -8.39 -5.76
N SER A 103 13.80 -8.03 -6.87
CA SER A 103 14.97 -8.75 -7.35
C SER A 103 16.16 -8.64 -6.38
N ALA A 104 16.43 -7.43 -5.90
CA ALA A 104 17.46 -7.18 -4.90
C ALA A 104 17.15 -7.82 -3.55
N ALA A 105 15.87 -7.76 -3.10
CA ALA A 105 15.41 -8.41 -1.88
C ALA A 105 15.64 -9.93 -1.92
N ARG A 106 15.32 -10.58 -3.05
CA ARG A 106 15.59 -12.00 -3.25
C ARG A 106 17.09 -12.30 -3.20
N ALA A 107 17.91 -11.51 -3.90
CA ALA A 107 19.36 -11.71 -3.94
C ALA A 107 20.00 -11.53 -2.56
N ALA A 108 19.50 -10.60 -1.75
CA ALA A 108 19.95 -10.34 -0.37
C ALA A 108 19.39 -11.36 0.66
N GLY A 109 18.48 -12.24 0.28
CA GLY A 109 17.87 -13.22 1.18
C GLY A 109 16.84 -12.63 2.15
N VAL A 110 16.20 -11.50 1.78
CA VAL A 110 15.12 -10.87 2.54
C VAL A 110 14.01 -11.88 2.81
N LYS A 111 13.53 -11.94 4.06
CA LYS A 111 12.51 -12.90 4.49
C LYS A 111 11.10 -12.39 4.27
N ARG A 112 10.87 -11.09 4.53
CA ARG A 112 9.53 -10.48 4.47
C ARG A 112 9.53 -9.20 3.66
N PHE A 113 8.53 -9.09 2.78
CA PHE A 113 8.32 -7.92 1.94
C PHE A 113 6.86 -7.43 2.05
N ILE A 114 6.68 -6.24 2.61
CA ILE A 114 5.37 -5.59 2.74
C ILE A 114 5.28 -4.56 1.62
N PHE A 115 4.37 -4.77 0.68
CA PHE A 115 4.20 -3.95 -0.50
C PHE A 115 3.01 -2.99 -0.35
N ALA A 116 3.23 -1.69 -0.52
CA ALA A 116 2.16 -0.71 -0.62
C ALA A 116 1.44 -0.84 -1.97
N SER A 117 0.41 -1.67 -2.00
CA SER A 117 -0.57 -1.72 -3.07
C SER A 117 -1.62 -0.63 -2.90
N SER A 118 -2.73 -0.70 -3.62
CA SER A 118 -3.75 0.34 -3.62
C SER A 118 -5.14 -0.24 -3.91
N ASN A 119 -6.17 0.40 -3.37
CA ASN A 119 -7.55 0.18 -3.79
C ASN A 119 -7.78 0.48 -5.29
N HIS A 120 -6.87 1.22 -5.94
CA HIS A 120 -6.94 1.49 -7.39
C HIS A 120 -6.64 0.27 -8.27
N THR A 121 -6.22 -0.86 -7.69
CA THR A 121 -6.13 -2.18 -8.37
C THR A 121 -7.50 -2.71 -8.78
N ILE A 122 -8.59 -2.28 -8.09
CA ILE A 122 -9.96 -2.75 -8.31
C ILE A 122 -10.91 -1.61 -8.75
N GLY A 123 -10.37 -0.49 -9.23
CA GLY A 123 -11.12 0.76 -9.39
C GLY A 123 -12.31 0.70 -10.35
N PHE A 124 -12.24 -0.05 -11.46
CA PHE A 124 -13.35 -0.21 -12.41
C PHE A 124 -14.38 -1.27 -12.02
N HIS A 125 -14.37 -1.77 -10.79
CA HIS A 125 -15.55 -2.49 -10.27
C HIS A 125 -16.68 -1.51 -9.94
N PRO A 126 -17.98 -1.91 -10.12
CA PRO A 126 -19.12 -1.06 -9.81
C PRO A 126 -19.13 -0.60 -8.35
N ALA A 127 -19.33 0.70 -8.12
CA ALA A 127 -19.21 1.35 -6.81
C ALA A 127 -20.16 0.79 -5.73
N GLY A 128 -21.37 0.33 -6.12
CA GLY A 128 -22.34 -0.26 -5.19
C GLY A 128 -22.12 -1.75 -4.89
N ARG A 129 -21.11 -2.38 -5.47
CA ARG A 129 -20.84 -3.82 -5.31
C ARG A 129 -19.70 -4.05 -4.31
N PRO A 130 -19.85 -4.96 -3.34
CA PRO A 130 -18.71 -5.41 -2.54
C PRO A 130 -17.61 -6.05 -3.42
N VAL A 131 -16.34 -5.77 -3.09
CA VAL A 131 -15.19 -6.30 -3.84
C VAL A 131 -14.24 -7.00 -2.87
N GLY A 132 -14.03 -8.29 -3.10
CA GLY A 132 -13.09 -9.12 -2.35
C GLY A 132 -11.65 -9.03 -2.84
N THR A 133 -10.72 -9.61 -2.09
CA THR A 133 -9.30 -9.67 -2.47
C THR A 133 -9.04 -10.60 -3.65
N GLU A 134 -9.92 -11.61 -3.86
CA GLU A 134 -9.82 -12.60 -4.94
C GLU A 134 -10.47 -12.14 -6.26
N GLU A 135 -11.11 -10.98 -6.25
CA GLU A 135 -11.68 -10.42 -7.48
C GLU A 135 -10.59 -10.05 -8.48
N ARG A 136 -10.89 -10.28 -9.76
CA ARG A 136 -9.96 -9.94 -10.86
C ARG A 136 -9.58 -8.47 -10.80
N PRO A 137 -8.32 -8.12 -10.99
CA PRO A 137 -7.91 -6.71 -11.06
C PRO A 137 -8.66 -5.97 -12.17
N ARG A 138 -9.11 -4.76 -11.84
CA ARG A 138 -9.73 -3.81 -12.77
C ARG A 138 -9.22 -2.41 -12.43
N PRO A 139 -7.95 -2.11 -12.77
CA PRO A 139 -7.27 -0.91 -12.30
C PRO A 139 -7.91 0.38 -12.84
N SER A 140 -7.93 1.43 -12.02
CA SER A 140 -8.51 2.74 -12.36
C SER A 140 -7.72 3.49 -13.43
N GLY A 141 -6.42 3.22 -13.57
CA GLY A 141 -5.49 3.92 -14.46
C GLY A 141 -4.09 3.31 -14.38
N PHE A 142 -3.08 4.00 -14.93
CA PHE A 142 -1.69 3.51 -14.95
C PHE A 142 -1.12 3.26 -13.56
N TYR A 143 -1.42 4.13 -12.60
CA TYR A 143 -1.06 3.91 -11.19
C TYR A 143 -1.65 2.60 -10.65
N GLY A 144 -2.94 2.39 -10.82
CA GLY A 144 -3.60 1.15 -10.42
C GLY A 144 -2.98 -0.08 -11.08
N ALA A 145 -2.70 0.00 -12.40
CA ALA A 145 -2.05 -1.08 -13.16
C ALA A 145 -0.64 -1.38 -12.63
N SER A 146 0.14 -0.35 -12.26
CA SER A 146 1.47 -0.54 -11.65
C SER A 146 1.40 -1.29 -10.32
N LYS A 147 0.34 -1.06 -9.52
CA LYS A 147 0.13 -1.77 -8.26
C LYS A 147 -0.30 -3.23 -8.48
N VAL A 148 -1.11 -3.51 -9.50
CA VAL A 148 -1.42 -4.89 -9.93
C VAL A 148 -0.14 -5.65 -10.31
N TYR A 149 0.77 -5.02 -11.05
CA TYR A 149 2.08 -5.60 -11.36
C TYR A 149 2.83 -5.98 -10.07
N GLY A 150 2.91 -5.09 -9.09
CA GLY A 150 3.58 -5.33 -7.82
C GLY A 150 2.95 -6.48 -7.01
N GLU A 151 1.62 -6.59 -6.96
CA GLU A 151 0.92 -7.72 -6.32
C GLU A 151 1.27 -9.05 -7.02
N THR A 152 1.26 -9.06 -8.36
CA THR A 152 1.59 -10.26 -9.16
C THR A 152 3.05 -10.66 -8.97
N LEU A 153 3.95 -9.69 -8.96
CA LEU A 153 5.38 -9.93 -8.70
C LEU A 153 5.62 -10.44 -7.27
N GLY A 154 4.92 -9.88 -6.29
CA GLY A 154 4.96 -10.34 -4.90
C GLY A 154 4.48 -11.79 -4.77
N ARG A 155 3.38 -12.15 -5.44
CA ARG A 155 2.89 -13.53 -5.49
C ARG A 155 3.92 -14.49 -6.10
N LEU A 156 4.57 -14.10 -7.20
CA LEU A 156 5.65 -14.88 -7.80
C LEU A 156 6.80 -15.12 -6.81
N HIS A 157 7.20 -14.08 -6.04
CA HIS A 157 8.28 -14.20 -5.07
C HIS A 157 7.92 -15.07 -3.87
N ALA A 158 6.67 -15.03 -3.44
CA ALA A 158 6.16 -15.93 -2.41
C ALA A 158 6.16 -17.39 -2.90
N ASP A 159 5.48 -17.67 -4.02
CA ASP A 159 5.29 -19.03 -4.51
C ASP A 159 6.59 -19.70 -4.96
N LYS A 160 7.45 -18.94 -5.65
CA LYS A 160 8.65 -19.52 -6.28
C LYS A 160 9.90 -19.46 -5.41
N PHE A 161 9.99 -18.47 -4.53
CA PHE A 161 11.22 -18.20 -3.76
C PHE A 161 11.02 -18.24 -2.24
N GLY A 162 9.78 -18.48 -1.78
CA GLY A 162 9.47 -18.64 -0.36
C GLY A 162 9.56 -17.33 0.46
N MET A 163 9.51 -16.17 -0.19
CA MET A 163 9.47 -14.89 0.50
C MET A 163 8.08 -14.66 1.11
N GLU A 164 7.99 -14.22 2.34
CA GLU A 164 6.72 -13.80 2.93
C GLU A 164 6.31 -12.45 2.35
N VAL A 165 5.17 -12.37 1.67
CA VAL A 165 4.74 -11.12 1.04
C VAL A 165 3.34 -10.71 1.49
N ALA A 166 3.21 -9.46 1.97
CA ALA A 166 1.93 -8.84 2.27
C ALA A 166 1.69 -7.63 1.35
N CYS A 167 0.64 -7.67 0.54
CA CYS A 167 0.21 -6.57 -0.32
C CYS A 167 -0.91 -5.79 0.36
N LEU A 168 -0.65 -4.52 0.67
CA LEU A 168 -1.62 -3.64 1.34
C LEU A 168 -2.36 -2.80 0.30
N ARG A 169 -3.61 -3.14 -0.02
CA ARG A 169 -4.49 -2.33 -0.86
C ARG A 169 -4.97 -1.10 -0.09
N ILE A 170 -4.09 -0.10 0.03
CA ILE A 170 -4.32 1.09 0.84
C ILE A 170 -5.43 1.93 0.24
N GLY A 171 -6.38 2.33 1.09
CA GLY A 171 -7.45 3.26 0.77
C GLY A 171 -7.01 4.72 0.81
N ALA A 172 -7.92 5.62 1.10
CA ALA A 172 -7.62 7.05 1.21
C ALA A 172 -6.90 7.34 2.55
N PHE A 173 -5.57 7.34 2.51
CA PHE A 173 -4.73 7.67 3.66
C PHE A 173 -4.67 9.18 3.86
N ARG A 174 -5.28 9.66 4.93
CA ARG A 174 -5.28 11.08 5.32
C ARG A 174 -5.88 11.27 6.73
N THR A 175 -5.70 12.45 7.32
CA THR A 175 -6.20 12.76 8.66
C THR A 175 -7.72 12.67 8.78
N LYS A 176 -8.45 13.08 7.72
CA LYS A 176 -9.89 12.89 7.61
C LYS A 176 -10.29 12.61 6.15
N PRO A 177 -11.37 11.86 5.91
CA PRO A 177 -11.85 11.61 4.55
C PRO A 177 -12.27 12.92 3.87
N GLY A 178 -12.12 13.01 2.54
CA GLY A 178 -12.34 14.23 1.76
C GLY A 178 -13.63 14.25 0.95
N ASN A 179 -14.35 13.14 0.84
CA ASN A 179 -15.58 13.01 0.04
C ASN A 179 -16.39 11.77 0.43
N ALA A 180 -17.62 11.67 -0.08
CA ALA A 180 -18.56 10.58 0.25
C ALA A 180 -17.99 9.16 -0.02
N ARG A 181 -17.22 8.97 -1.10
CA ARG A 181 -16.59 7.68 -1.44
C ARG A 181 -15.61 7.24 -0.34
N GLU A 182 -14.90 8.18 0.25
CA GLU A 182 -13.92 7.89 1.29
C GLU A 182 -14.55 7.50 2.63
N LEU A 183 -15.86 7.71 2.83
CA LEU A 183 -16.56 7.17 4.00
C LEU A 183 -16.49 5.63 4.08
N GLY A 184 -16.34 4.96 2.95
CA GLY A 184 -16.12 3.51 2.93
C GLY A 184 -14.66 3.10 2.74
N GLY A 185 -13.82 3.99 2.19
CA GLY A 185 -12.47 3.67 1.76
C GLY A 185 -11.34 4.42 2.46
N TRP A 186 -11.61 5.11 3.55
CA TRP A 186 -10.60 5.84 4.32
C TRP A 186 -9.79 4.92 5.23
N ILE A 187 -8.52 5.27 5.44
CA ILE A 187 -7.70 4.72 6.50
C ILE A 187 -7.07 5.86 7.30
N SER A 188 -7.22 5.81 8.61
CA SER A 188 -6.60 6.76 9.52
C SER A 188 -5.09 6.56 9.63
N HIS A 189 -4.39 7.56 10.12
CA HIS A 189 -2.96 7.44 10.45
C HIS A 189 -2.70 6.36 11.51
N ARG A 190 -3.58 6.24 12.53
CA ARG A 190 -3.49 5.23 13.58
C ARG A 190 -3.63 3.82 13.02
N ASP A 191 -4.67 3.58 12.25
CA ASP A 191 -4.95 2.25 11.69
C ASP A 191 -3.90 1.84 10.65
N MET A 192 -3.37 2.80 9.86
CA MET A 192 -2.27 2.51 8.94
C MET A 192 -0.98 2.13 9.69
N ALA A 193 -0.68 2.84 10.77
CA ALA A 193 0.46 2.54 11.64
C ALA A 193 0.31 1.15 12.29
N GLN A 194 -0.89 0.83 12.79
CA GLN A 194 -1.21 -0.49 13.32
C GLN A 194 -1.02 -1.57 12.25
N LEU A 195 -1.63 -1.41 11.05
CA LEU A 195 -1.55 -2.39 9.97
C LEU A 195 -0.10 -2.70 9.59
N ALA A 196 0.71 -1.66 9.35
CA ALA A 196 2.11 -1.83 8.96
C ALA A 196 2.91 -2.54 10.05
N ARG A 197 2.78 -2.11 11.30
CA ARG A 197 3.45 -2.72 12.45
C ARG A 197 3.05 -4.19 12.61
N ARG A 198 1.75 -4.51 12.53
CA ARG A 198 1.24 -5.88 12.62
C ARG A 198 1.79 -6.77 11.51
N CYS A 199 1.88 -6.27 10.27
CA CYS A 199 2.52 -7.03 9.19
C CYS A 199 4.01 -7.28 9.44
N VAL A 200 4.73 -6.34 10.07
CA VAL A 200 6.14 -6.52 10.44
C VAL A 200 6.30 -7.55 11.54
N GLU A 201 5.48 -7.50 12.58
CA GLU A 201 5.57 -8.29 13.80
C GLU A 201 4.90 -9.67 13.70
N ALA A 202 4.04 -9.90 12.71
CA ALA A 202 3.29 -11.15 12.55
C ALA A 202 4.19 -12.39 12.57
N SER A 203 3.62 -13.52 12.97
CA SER A 203 4.21 -14.84 12.73
C SER A 203 4.34 -15.12 11.22
N ASP A 204 4.80 -16.31 10.86
CA ASP A 204 5.01 -16.70 9.47
C ASP A 204 3.69 -16.71 8.68
N PHE A 205 3.76 -16.17 7.47
CA PHE A 205 2.70 -16.27 6.47
C PHE A 205 3.33 -16.48 5.09
N HIS A 206 2.53 -16.86 4.10
CA HIS A 206 3.03 -17.06 2.74
C HIS A 206 2.80 -15.82 1.88
N PHE A 207 1.54 -15.57 1.50
CA PHE A 207 1.12 -14.43 0.71
C PHE A 207 -0.21 -13.89 1.19
N LEU A 208 -0.28 -12.59 1.45
CA LEU A 208 -1.48 -11.92 1.93
C LEU A 208 -1.83 -10.72 1.07
N VAL A 209 -3.12 -10.52 0.83
CA VAL A 209 -3.66 -9.25 0.33
C VAL A 209 -4.63 -8.73 1.39
N ILE A 210 -4.39 -7.51 1.86
CA ILE A 210 -5.17 -6.87 2.93
C ILE A 210 -5.64 -5.51 2.46
N TYR A 211 -6.92 -5.20 2.62
CA TYR A 211 -7.40 -3.84 2.44
C TYR A 211 -6.95 -2.97 3.61
N GLY A 212 -6.10 -1.99 3.31
CA GLY A 212 -5.68 -0.95 4.25
C GLY A 212 -6.79 0.09 4.38
N VAL A 213 -7.80 -0.23 5.18
CA VAL A 213 -8.93 0.65 5.51
C VAL A 213 -9.25 0.56 6.99
N SER A 214 -9.77 1.65 7.55
CA SER A 214 -10.29 1.70 8.92
C SER A 214 -11.56 0.87 9.08
N ALA A 215 -12.11 0.79 10.28
CA ALA A 215 -13.35 0.05 10.59
C ALA A 215 -14.60 0.77 10.04
N ASN A 216 -14.53 1.27 8.82
CA ASN A 216 -15.57 2.07 8.20
C ASN A 216 -16.85 1.25 8.00
N ARG A 217 -17.95 1.67 8.62
CA ARG A 217 -19.26 0.99 8.48
C ARG A 217 -19.81 1.00 7.05
N ARG A 218 -19.36 1.91 6.19
CA ARG A 218 -19.73 1.99 4.77
C ARG A 218 -18.74 1.26 3.85
N ALA A 219 -17.81 0.47 4.40
CA ALA A 219 -16.81 -0.25 3.58
C ALA A 219 -17.49 -1.32 2.70
N LEU A 220 -17.12 -1.29 1.41
CA LEU A 220 -17.52 -2.30 0.43
C LEU A 220 -16.31 -3.16 -0.03
N TRP A 221 -15.16 -3.00 0.61
CA TRP A 221 -13.95 -3.78 0.34
C TRP A 221 -13.73 -4.77 1.48
N GLY A 222 -13.54 -6.03 1.14
CA GLY A 222 -13.47 -7.09 2.14
C GLY A 222 -12.91 -8.39 1.57
N GLY A 223 -13.32 -9.51 2.18
CA GLY A 223 -12.80 -10.84 1.81
C GLY A 223 -11.39 -11.12 2.34
N ASP A 224 -10.85 -10.24 3.16
CA ASP A 224 -9.50 -10.31 3.73
C ASP A 224 -9.47 -10.68 5.24
N ALA A 225 -10.60 -11.16 5.78
CA ALA A 225 -10.71 -11.46 7.21
C ALA A 225 -9.64 -12.44 7.71
N ALA A 226 -9.35 -13.49 6.94
CA ALA A 226 -8.30 -14.46 7.27
C ALA A 226 -6.90 -13.81 7.24
N ALA A 227 -6.63 -12.94 6.26
CA ALA A 227 -5.37 -12.22 6.14
C ALA A 227 -5.19 -11.21 7.29
N ARG A 228 -6.25 -10.47 7.65
CA ARG A 228 -6.24 -9.57 8.82
C ARG A 228 -5.98 -10.35 10.11
N ALA A 229 -6.65 -11.49 10.29
CA ALA A 229 -6.44 -12.35 11.46
C ALA A 229 -5.00 -12.89 11.53
N ALA A 230 -4.42 -13.28 10.39
CA ALA A 230 -3.05 -13.79 10.32
C ALA A 230 -2.00 -12.78 10.81
N VAL A 231 -2.22 -11.48 10.59
CA VAL A 231 -1.33 -10.42 11.07
C VAL A 231 -1.82 -9.77 12.38
N GLY A 232 -3.04 -10.05 12.81
CA GLY A 232 -3.63 -9.42 14.00
C GLY A 232 -4.04 -7.96 13.77
N TYR A 233 -4.45 -7.60 12.54
CA TYR A 233 -4.94 -6.25 12.24
C TYR A 233 -6.40 -6.08 12.66
N VAL A 234 -6.64 -5.17 13.60
CA VAL A 234 -7.97 -4.80 14.10
C VAL A 234 -8.10 -3.29 14.05
N PRO A 235 -8.60 -2.72 12.92
CA PRO A 235 -8.78 -1.27 12.80
C PRO A 235 -9.82 -0.75 13.81
N GLU A 236 -9.64 0.49 14.23
CA GLU A 236 -10.45 1.08 15.29
C GLU A 236 -11.22 2.34 14.86
N ASP A 237 -10.73 3.08 13.86
CA ASP A 237 -11.34 4.32 13.43
C ASP A 237 -12.46 4.08 12.41
N ASP A 238 -13.49 4.95 12.40
CA ASP A 238 -14.60 4.90 11.45
C ASP A 238 -14.81 6.29 10.83
N ALA A 239 -14.76 6.36 9.51
CA ALA A 239 -14.99 7.60 8.75
C ALA A 239 -16.38 8.21 8.99
N GLU A 240 -17.33 7.45 9.51
CA GLU A 240 -18.70 7.91 9.77
C GLU A 240 -18.78 9.14 10.68
N VAL A 241 -17.79 9.33 11.57
CA VAL A 241 -17.73 10.52 12.43
C VAL A 241 -17.61 11.84 11.64
N PHE A 242 -17.21 11.75 10.36
CA PHE A 242 -17.10 12.88 9.43
C PHE A 242 -18.26 12.96 8.42
N ALA A 243 -19.23 12.04 8.46
CA ALA A 243 -20.27 11.92 7.43
C ALA A 243 -21.02 13.23 7.17
N THR A 244 -21.45 13.91 8.23
CA THR A 244 -22.21 15.19 8.14
C THR A 244 -21.44 16.26 7.33
N GLU A 245 -20.11 16.25 7.39
CA GLU A 245 -19.31 17.26 6.68
C GLU A 245 -19.10 16.92 5.21
N ILE A 246 -19.02 15.62 4.86
CA ILE A 246 -18.46 15.20 3.57
C ILE A 246 -19.38 14.37 2.69
N GLU A 247 -20.51 13.83 3.19
CA GLU A 247 -21.38 12.98 2.36
C GLU A 247 -22.02 13.74 1.20
N GLY A 248 -22.16 15.06 1.32
CA GLY A 248 -22.59 15.95 0.24
C GLY A 248 -21.53 16.19 -0.85
N ILE A 249 -20.27 15.81 -0.59
CA ILE A 249 -19.17 15.94 -1.55
C ILE A 249 -19.10 14.65 -2.37
N ALA A 250 -19.97 14.54 -3.37
CA ALA A 250 -20.09 13.37 -4.22
C ALA A 250 -20.01 13.77 -5.72
N PRO A 251 -19.52 12.86 -6.58
CA PRO A 251 -19.54 13.11 -8.01
C PRO A 251 -20.99 13.18 -8.53
N PRO A 252 -21.23 13.86 -9.69
CA PRO A 252 -22.55 13.92 -10.30
C PRO A 252 -23.12 12.51 -10.52
N PRO A 253 -24.41 12.27 -10.20
CA PRO A 253 -25.06 10.99 -10.45
C PRO A 253 -24.90 10.54 -11.91
N GLY A 254 -24.55 9.27 -12.15
CA GLY A 254 -24.35 8.71 -13.48
C GLY A 254 -23.00 8.98 -14.13
N SER A 255 -22.17 9.87 -13.57
CA SER A 255 -20.80 10.08 -14.04
C SER A 255 -19.95 8.80 -13.88
N VAL A 256 -18.85 8.70 -14.62
CA VAL A 256 -17.88 7.60 -14.48
C VAL A 256 -17.37 7.51 -13.03
N ALA A 257 -17.10 8.68 -12.43
CA ALA A 257 -16.67 8.75 -11.04
C ALA A 257 -17.69 8.20 -10.04
N ALA A 258 -18.99 8.36 -10.30
CA ALA A 258 -20.06 7.84 -9.44
C ALA A 258 -20.31 6.33 -9.63
N ARG A 259 -19.98 5.79 -10.82
CA ARG A 259 -20.29 4.39 -11.20
C ARG A 259 -19.28 3.38 -10.69
N PHE A 260 -18.03 3.78 -10.42
CA PHE A 260 -16.94 2.87 -10.14
C PHE A 260 -16.19 3.19 -8.84
N HIS A 261 -15.63 2.14 -8.22
CA HIS A 261 -14.87 2.25 -6.95
C HIS A 261 -13.68 3.21 -7.02
N GLY A 262 -13.04 3.37 -8.18
CA GLY A 262 -11.91 4.28 -8.36
C GLY A 262 -12.27 5.75 -8.34
N GLY A 263 -13.57 6.08 -8.43
CA GLY A 263 -14.04 7.48 -8.38
C GLY A 263 -13.46 8.33 -9.51
N GLY A 264 -13.05 9.56 -9.18
CA GLY A 264 -12.49 10.51 -10.14
C GLY A 264 -11.25 10.02 -10.89
N VAL A 265 -10.51 9.05 -10.37
CA VAL A 265 -9.37 8.45 -11.09
C VAL A 265 -9.87 7.63 -12.30
N CYS A 266 -10.99 6.92 -12.17
CA CYS A 266 -11.62 6.25 -13.31
C CYS A 266 -12.13 7.23 -14.38
N GLU A 267 -12.53 8.45 -13.97
CA GLU A 267 -13.07 9.47 -14.88
C GLU A 267 -11.97 10.26 -15.60
N ALA A 268 -10.85 10.47 -14.93
CA ALA A 268 -9.73 11.25 -15.50
C ALA A 268 -9.21 10.61 -16.80
N GLY A 269 -9.34 11.32 -17.91
CA GLY A 269 -8.93 10.83 -19.23
C GLY A 269 -9.81 9.71 -19.81
N PHE A 270 -10.97 9.44 -19.21
CA PHE A 270 -11.89 8.41 -19.72
C PHE A 270 -12.44 8.77 -21.10
N SER A 271 -12.27 7.87 -22.05
CA SER A 271 -12.72 8.04 -23.45
C SER A 271 -13.53 6.85 -23.96
N GLY A 272 -13.78 5.87 -23.10
CA GLY A 272 -14.53 4.66 -23.45
C GLY A 272 -16.04 4.84 -23.32
N ASP A 273 -16.75 3.73 -23.47
CA ASP A 273 -18.19 3.64 -23.21
C ASP A 273 -18.39 2.97 -21.81
N PRO A 274 -18.90 3.71 -20.82
CA PRO A 274 -19.06 3.17 -19.46
C PRO A 274 -20.11 2.05 -19.37
N ASP A 275 -21.04 1.95 -20.34
CA ASP A 275 -22.08 0.88 -20.37
C ASP A 275 -21.52 -0.47 -20.85
N ARG A 276 -20.34 -0.46 -21.45
CA ARG A 276 -19.62 -1.70 -21.82
C ARG A 276 -18.77 -2.28 -20.67
N ILE A 277 -18.60 -1.53 -19.58
CA ILE A 277 -17.85 -1.96 -18.39
C ILE A 277 -18.81 -2.77 -17.50
N ARG A 278 -18.72 -4.09 -17.55
CA ARG A 278 -19.59 -5.04 -16.81
C ARG A 278 -18.84 -5.72 -15.68
#